data_1840fdcfe3859aa5ea9c27bdad169778
#
_entry.id   1840fdcfe3859aa5ea9c27bdad169778
#
_cell.length_a   1.000
_cell.length_b   1.000
_cell.length_c   1.000
_cell.angle_alpha   90.00
_cell.angle_beta   90.00
_cell.angle_gamma   90.00
#
_symmetry.space_group_name_H-M   'P 1'
#
loop_
_entity.id
_entity.type
_entity.pdbx_description
1 polymer ?
#
loop_
_entity_poly.entity_id
_entity_poly.type
_entity_poly.pdbx_seq_one_letter_code
_entity_poly.pdbx_strand_id
1 'polypeptide(L)'
;MTLAFTGQSIKFGNFTCLSKSTVKKLLDEKATWNSFSGSLKKIEKELISIPSIRGKRYFGPSQMSFFNLLKHSLSIISVFRKTVLIRSALFIIFYILLIKSYASVITSLPLVLLLIMIYSISSLALRENIEEFNNSLTNIHDIDKIK
;
A
#
# COMPACT_ATOMS: atom_id res chain seq x y z
N MET A 1 3.00 10.83 -2.30
CA MET A 1 3.89 9.72 -1.91
C MET A 1 3.66 8.48 -2.77
N THR A 2 2.46 7.87 -2.80
CA THR A 2 2.18 6.67 -3.62
C THR A 2 2.51 6.85 -5.09
N LEU A 3 2.13 7.96 -5.72
CA LEU A 3 2.39 8.24 -7.13
C LEU A 3 3.88 8.20 -7.49
N ALA A 4 4.74 8.80 -6.67
CA ALA A 4 6.19 8.88 -6.93
C ALA A 4 6.82 7.47 -6.93
N PHE A 5 6.47 6.63 -5.96
CA PHE A 5 7.06 5.30 -5.82
C PHE A 5 6.42 4.24 -6.70
N THR A 6 5.10 4.28 -6.88
CA THR A 6 4.37 3.22 -7.58
C THR A 6 3.94 3.61 -8.99
N GLY A 7 3.92 4.91 -9.31
CA GLY A 7 3.33 5.44 -10.54
C GLY A 7 1.80 5.40 -10.54
N GLN A 8 1.17 5.03 -9.41
CA GLN A 8 -0.28 4.89 -9.28
C GLN A 8 -0.84 5.94 -8.33
N SER A 9 -1.92 6.60 -8.76
CA SER A 9 -2.70 7.49 -7.92
C SER A 9 -3.85 6.72 -7.30
N ILE A 10 -3.85 6.62 -5.96
CA ILE A 10 -4.91 5.96 -5.19
C ILE A 10 -5.67 7.05 -4.45
N LYS A 11 -6.87 7.37 -4.92
CA LYS A 11 -7.72 8.45 -4.41
C LYS A 11 -9.03 7.97 -3.77
N PHE A 12 -9.21 6.66 -3.62
CA PHE A 12 -10.42 6.06 -3.07
C PHE A 12 -10.15 5.39 -1.73
N GLY A 13 -11.19 5.30 -0.93
CA GLY A 13 -11.18 4.61 0.36
C GLY A 13 -11.88 3.25 0.30
N ASN A 14 -12.43 2.82 1.43
CA ASN A 14 -13.07 1.51 1.58
C ASN A 14 -14.51 1.46 1.03
N PHE A 15 -15.09 2.59 0.61
CA PHE A 15 -16.43 2.62 0.03
C PHE A 15 -16.35 2.38 -1.47
N THR A 16 -16.52 1.12 -1.87
CA THR A 16 -16.45 0.69 -3.26
C THR A 16 -17.54 -0.33 -3.54
N CYS A 17 -18.13 -0.25 -4.73
CA CYS A 17 -19.01 -1.29 -5.27
C CYS A 17 -18.21 -2.10 -6.29
N LEU A 18 -18.19 -3.43 -6.13
CA LEU A 18 -17.38 -4.32 -6.93
C LEU A 18 -18.25 -5.36 -7.64
N SER A 19 -17.86 -5.74 -8.84
CA SER A 19 -18.43 -6.87 -9.53
C SER A 19 -18.00 -8.20 -8.89
N LYS A 20 -18.80 -9.24 -9.03
CA LYS A 20 -18.47 -10.58 -8.54
C LYS A 20 -17.14 -11.10 -9.09
N SER A 21 -16.81 -10.76 -10.34
CA SER A 21 -15.54 -11.14 -10.96
C SER A 21 -14.35 -10.44 -10.31
N THR A 22 -14.46 -9.14 -10.01
CA THR A 22 -13.43 -8.37 -9.30
C THR A 22 -13.21 -8.89 -7.88
N VAL A 23 -14.29 -9.25 -7.18
CA VAL A 23 -14.20 -9.86 -5.84
C VAL A 23 -13.40 -11.16 -5.90
N LYS A 24 -13.69 -12.05 -6.87
CA LYS A 24 -12.91 -13.29 -7.03
C LYS A 24 -11.43 -13.02 -7.25
N LYS A 25 -11.07 -12.09 -8.14
CA LYS A 25 -9.67 -11.70 -8.36
C LYS A 25 -9.00 -11.16 -7.09
N LEU A 26 -9.74 -10.40 -6.25
CA LEU A 26 -9.23 -9.87 -4.99
C LEU A 26 -8.97 -10.97 -3.95
N LEU A 27 -9.81 -12.00 -3.92
CA LEU A 27 -9.60 -13.16 -3.03
C LEU A 27 -8.34 -13.94 -3.41
N ASP A 28 -8.02 -14.02 -4.70
CA ASP A 28 -6.81 -14.71 -5.18
C ASP A 28 -5.53 -13.83 -5.06
N GLU A 29 -5.67 -12.51 -4.82
CA GLU A 29 -4.55 -11.59 -4.72
C GLU A 29 -4.04 -11.48 -3.26
N LYS A 30 -2.88 -12.07 -2.99
CA LYS A 30 -2.23 -12.07 -1.66
C LYS A 30 -2.02 -10.67 -1.08
N ALA A 31 -1.72 -9.70 -1.93
CA ALA A 31 -1.48 -8.32 -1.50
C ALA A 31 -2.73 -7.64 -0.92
N THR A 32 -3.92 -8.22 -1.08
CA THR A 32 -5.16 -7.76 -0.46
C THR A 32 -5.06 -7.76 1.06
N TRP A 33 -4.27 -8.66 1.63
CA TRP A 33 -3.95 -8.72 3.05
C TRP A 33 -3.21 -7.46 3.55
N ASN A 34 -2.36 -6.87 2.73
CA ASN A 34 -1.65 -5.64 3.08
C ASN A 34 -2.51 -4.39 2.88
N SER A 35 -3.21 -4.31 1.75
CA SER A 35 -4.02 -3.15 1.40
C SER A 35 -5.07 -3.48 0.37
N PHE A 36 -6.34 -3.44 0.77
CA PHE A 36 -7.48 -3.57 -0.14
C PHE A 36 -7.42 -2.55 -1.28
N SER A 37 -7.22 -1.26 -0.98
CA SER A 37 -7.20 -0.20 -1.99
C SER A 37 -6.01 -0.32 -2.95
N GLY A 38 -4.85 -0.76 -2.45
CA GLY A 38 -3.68 -1.05 -3.28
C GLY A 38 -3.93 -2.21 -4.24
N SER A 39 -4.47 -3.32 -3.74
CA SER A 39 -4.77 -4.52 -4.54
C SER A 39 -5.87 -4.28 -5.55
N LEU A 40 -6.93 -3.57 -5.18
CA LEU A 40 -7.98 -3.19 -6.12
C LEU A 40 -7.41 -2.37 -7.29
N LYS A 41 -6.53 -1.39 -7.01
CA LYS A 41 -5.88 -0.60 -8.07
C LYS A 41 -4.91 -1.43 -8.92
N LYS A 42 -4.30 -2.46 -8.37
CA LYS A 42 -3.43 -3.40 -9.08
C LYS A 42 -4.22 -4.28 -10.06
N ILE A 43 -5.41 -4.72 -9.65
CA ILE A 43 -6.27 -5.64 -10.42
C ILE A 43 -7.10 -4.88 -11.45
N GLU A 44 -7.72 -3.77 -11.04
CA GLU A 44 -8.59 -2.96 -11.91
C GLU A 44 -7.91 -1.63 -12.22
N LYS A 45 -7.58 -1.44 -13.49
CA LYS A 45 -6.93 -0.21 -13.96
C LYS A 45 -7.93 0.94 -14.09
N GLU A 46 -9.15 0.63 -14.51
CA GLU A 46 -10.22 1.59 -14.74
C GLU A 46 -11.22 1.55 -13.58
N LEU A 47 -11.10 2.50 -12.68
CA LEU A 47 -12.02 2.69 -11.56
C LEU A 47 -12.79 3.99 -11.77
N ILE A 48 -14.11 3.88 -11.78
CA ILE A 48 -15.00 5.04 -11.86
C ILE A 48 -15.13 5.63 -10.46
N SER A 49 -14.89 6.92 -10.34
CA SER A 49 -15.06 7.67 -9.09
C SER A 49 -16.37 8.42 -9.11
N ILE A 50 -17.20 8.17 -8.11
CA ILE A 50 -18.44 8.92 -7.90
C ILE A 50 -18.15 9.97 -6.84
N PRO A 51 -18.41 11.28 -7.11
CA PRO A 51 -18.21 12.31 -6.12
C PRO A 51 -19.14 12.09 -4.93
N SER A 52 -18.60 12.13 -3.73
CA SER A 52 -19.36 12.01 -2.50
C SER A 52 -19.12 13.20 -1.60
N ILE A 53 -20.18 13.69 -0.95
CA ILE A 53 -20.09 14.74 0.04
C ILE A 53 -19.68 14.11 1.37
N ARG A 54 -18.47 14.41 1.81
CA ARG A 54 -18.01 13.97 3.12
C ARG A 54 -18.60 14.87 4.20
N GLY A 55 -19.50 14.32 5.01
CA GLY A 55 -20.05 15.01 6.17
C GLY A 55 -18.98 15.39 7.20
N LYS A 56 -19.28 16.37 8.04
CA LYS A 56 -18.45 16.70 9.20
C LYS A 56 -18.53 15.57 10.24
N ARG A 57 -17.42 15.31 10.90
CA ARG A 57 -17.40 14.35 12.00
C ARG A 57 -18.18 14.90 13.19
N TYR A 58 -19.09 14.12 13.75
CA TYR A 58 -19.95 14.56 14.88
C TYR A 58 -19.17 14.56 16.20
N PHE A 59 -18.19 13.67 16.40
CA PHE A 59 -17.45 13.52 17.65
C PHE A 59 -15.95 13.44 17.42
N GLY A 60 -15.21 14.19 18.20
CA GLY A 60 -13.77 14.11 18.41
C GLY A 60 -12.85 14.34 17.20
N PRO A 61 -11.55 14.51 17.44
CA PRO A 61 -10.54 14.61 16.41
C PRO A 61 -10.27 13.25 15.74
N SER A 62 -9.41 13.25 14.71
CA SER A 62 -8.97 12.01 14.05
C SER A 62 -8.26 11.08 15.04
N GLN A 63 -8.72 9.83 15.13
CA GLN A 63 -8.09 8.80 15.96
C GLN A 63 -6.78 8.25 15.34
N MET A 64 -6.50 8.59 14.06
CA MET A 64 -5.33 8.08 13.37
C MET A 64 -4.12 8.97 13.67
N SER A 65 -3.12 8.41 14.35
CA SER A 65 -1.84 9.08 14.58
C SER A 65 -1.03 9.18 13.28
N PHE A 66 -0.05 10.09 13.24
CA PHE A 66 0.85 10.26 12.10
C PHE A 66 1.58 8.96 11.73
N PHE A 67 2.08 8.21 12.72
CA PHE A 67 2.77 6.95 12.48
C PHE A 67 1.85 5.88 11.90
N ASN A 68 0.60 5.80 12.34
CA ASN A 68 -0.38 4.88 11.79
C ASN A 68 -0.73 5.26 10.34
N LEU A 69 -0.81 6.55 10.03
CA LEU A 69 -1.01 7.05 8.66
C LEU A 69 0.18 6.69 7.76
N LEU A 70 1.41 6.86 8.26
CA LEU A 70 2.64 6.47 7.54
C LEU A 70 2.66 4.96 7.27
N LYS A 71 2.41 4.14 8.30
CA LYS A 71 2.35 2.68 8.17
C LYS A 71 1.29 2.25 7.16
N HIS A 72 0.11 2.87 7.20
CA HIS A 72 -0.95 2.62 6.22
C HIS A 72 -0.51 2.98 4.79
N SER A 73 0.13 4.12 4.61
CA SER A 73 0.67 4.53 3.30
C SER A 73 1.75 3.57 2.78
N LEU A 74 2.64 3.10 3.64
CA LEU A 74 3.65 2.10 3.29
C LEU A 74 3.03 0.75 2.96
N SER A 75 1.95 0.34 3.65
CA SER A 75 1.20 -0.88 3.32
C SER A 75 0.57 -0.80 1.93
N ILE A 76 0.05 0.36 1.52
CA ILE A 76 -0.44 0.56 0.15
C ILE A 76 0.70 0.43 -0.87
N ILE A 77 1.85 1.04 -0.57
CA ILE A 77 3.03 1.03 -1.45
C ILE A 77 3.61 -0.39 -1.58
N SER A 78 3.55 -1.20 -0.52
CA SER A 78 4.08 -2.57 -0.49
C SER A 78 3.41 -3.51 -1.51
N VAL A 79 2.14 -3.26 -1.84
CA VAL A 79 1.41 -3.99 -2.90
C VAL A 79 2.14 -3.89 -4.26
N PHE A 80 2.83 -2.78 -4.50
CA PHE A 80 3.60 -2.51 -5.71
C PHE A 80 5.10 -2.75 -5.54
N ARG A 81 5.49 -3.63 -4.61
CA ARG A 81 6.89 -3.89 -4.22
C ARG A 81 7.85 -3.99 -5.41
N LYS A 82 7.50 -4.78 -6.44
CA LYS A 82 8.36 -4.95 -7.62
C LYS A 82 8.66 -3.61 -8.33
N THR A 83 7.64 -2.81 -8.57
CA THR A 83 7.77 -1.48 -9.20
C THR A 83 8.59 -0.53 -8.34
N VAL A 84 8.36 -0.56 -7.02
CA VAL A 84 9.13 0.28 -6.07
C VAL A 84 10.60 -0.10 -6.08
N LEU A 85 10.92 -1.40 -6.03
CA LEU A 85 12.31 -1.86 -6.05
C LEU A 85 13.05 -1.44 -7.34
N ILE A 86 12.42 -1.61 -8.51
CA ILE A 86 13.01 -1.22 -9.79
C ILE A 86 13.26 0.30 -9.84
N ARG A 87 12.27 1.11 -9.47
CA ARG A 87 12.41 2.58 -9.46
C ARG A 87 13.44 3.06 -8.46
N SER A 88 13.47 2.45 -7.27
CA SER A 88 14.46 2.78 -6.25
C SER A 88 15.87 2.42 -6.69
N ALA A 89 16.06 1.27 -7.34
CA ALA A 89 17.36 0.87 -7.88
C ALA A 89 17.86 1.86 -8.95
N LEU A 90 16.99 2.24 -9.90
CA LEU A 90 17.32 3.25 -10.91
C LEU A 90 17.66 4.60 -10.27
N PHE A 91 16.90 5.02 -9.25
CA PHE A 91 17.19 6.25 -8.53
C PHE A 91 18.54 6.18 -7.80
N ILE A 92 18.85 5.07 -7.12
CA ILE A 92 20.12 4.87 -6.42
C ILE A 92 21.29 4.97 -7.40
N ILE A 93 21.22 4.29 -8.56
CA ILE A 93 22.27 4.32 -9.58
C ILE A 93 22.46 5.76 -10.07
N PHE A 94 21.38 6.43 -10.46
CA PHE A 94 21.42 7.81 -10.94
C PHE A 94 21.99 8.75 -9.88
N TYR A 95 21.55 8.62 -8.65
CA TYR A 95 22.00 9.45 -7.52
C TYR A 95 23.49 9.25 -7.23
N ILE A 96 23.99 8.01 -7.21
CA ILE A 96 25.41 7.72 -7.01
C ILE A 96 26.27 8.37 -8.11
N LEU A 97 25.81 8.32 -9.36
CA LEU A 97 26.51 8.96 -10.48
C LEU A 97 26.59 10.48 -10.30
N LEU A 98 25.53 11.12 -9.79
CA LEU A 98 25.50 12.55 -9.53
C LEU A 98 26.43 12.97 -8.40
N ILE A 99 26.48 12.21 -7.30
CA ILE A 99 27.24 12.60 -6.09
C ILE A 99 28.69 12.13 -6.14
N LYS A 100 29.11 11.39 -7.18
CA LYS A 100 30.45 10.80 -7.28
C LYS A 100 31.59 11.78 -6.93
N SER A 101 31.48 13.04 -7.36
CA SER A 101 32.50 14.08 -7.11
C SER A 101 32.31 14.83 -5.77
N TYR A 102 31.16 14.65 -5.12
CA TYR A 102 30.81 15.38 -3.89
C TYR A 102 30.38 14.44 -2.76
N ALA A 103 30.95 13.23 -2.75
CA ALA A 103 30.61 12.24 -1.74
C ALA A 103 30.98 12.72 -0.32
N SER A 104 30.00 12.83 0.55
CA SER A 104 30.16 13.21 1.95
C SER A 104 29.09 12.49 2.79
N VAL A 105 29.20 12.57 4.12
CA VAL A 105 28.21 12.01 5.03
C VAL A 105 26.83 12.64 4.79
N ILE A 106 26.77 13.94 4.52
CA ILE A 106 25.52 14.66 4.26
C ILE A 106 24.87 14.18 2.96
N THR A 107 25.65 13.99 1.88
CA THR A 107 25.13 13.52 0.59
C THR A 107 24.76 12.05 0.61
N SER A 108 25.26 11.24 1.56
CA SER A 108 24.84 9.83 1.70
C SER A 108 23.52 9.65 2.47
N LEU A 109 23.08 10.64 3.24
CA LEU A 109 21.88 10.56 4.10
C LEU A 109 20.59 10.24 3.33
N PRO A 110 20.29 10.80 2.14
CA PRO A 110 19.13 10.42 1.34
C PRO A 110 19.15 8.95 0.92
N LEU A 111 20.32 8.36 0.65
CA LEU A 111 20.44 6.93 0.30
C LEU A 111 20.09 6.05 1.50
N VAL A 112 20.56 6.40 2.68
CA VAL A 112 20.25 5.67 3.93
C VAL A 112 18.75 5.70 4.20
N LEU A 113 18.11 6.86 4.08
CA LEU A 113 16.66 7.02 4.24
C LEU A 113 15.88 6.17 3.22
N LEU A 114 16.33 6.16 1.98
CA LEU A 114 15.72 5.35 0.93
C LEU A 114 15.85 3.85 1.23
N LEU A 115 17.00 3.38 1.70
CA LEU A 115 17.23 1.99 2.09
C LEU A 115 16.34 1.56 3.26
N ILE A 116 16.20 2.40 4.29
CA ILE A 116 15.28 2.17 5.42
C ILE A 116 13.83 2.04 4.91
N MET A 117 13.44 2.89 3.98
CA MET A 117 12.10 2.85 3.40
C MET A 117 11.88 1.58 2.56
N ILE A 118 12.85 1.17 1.73
CA ILE A 118 12.79 -0.09 0.96
C ILE A 118 12.69 -1.29 1.91
N TYR A 119 13.47 -1.30 2.98
CA TYR A 119 13.40 -2.33 4.00
C TYR A 119 12.01 -2.40 4.65
N SER A 120 11.46 -1.26 5.06
CA SER A 120 10.12 -1.16 5.65
C SER A 120 9.02 -1.67 4.70
N ILE A 121 9.08 -1.30 3.42
CA ILE A 121 8.13 -1.76 2.40
C ILE A 121 8.27 -3.27 2.19
N SER A 122 9.51 -3.79 2.14
CA SER A 122 9.76 -5.22 1.98
C SER A 122 9.29 -6.03 3.18
N SER A 123 9.49 -5.53 4.39
CA SER A 123 8.99 -6.15 5.62
C SER A 123 7.46 -6.21 5.67
N LEU A 124 6.79 -5.13 5.23
CA LEU A 124 5.33 -5.12 5.14
C LEU A 124 4.80 -6.09 4.07
N ALA A 125 5.53 -6.26 2.97
CA ALA A 125 5.14 -7.20 1.92
C ALA A 125 5.27 -8.69 2.37
N LEU A 126 6.09 -8.99 3.38
CA LEU A 126 6.19 -10.34 3.96
C LEU A 126 4.95 -10.76 4.76
N ARG A 127 4.05 -9.80 5.08
CA ARG A 127 2.76 -10.08 5.73
C ARG A 127 1.76 -10.78 4.80
N GLU A 128 2.07 -10.93 3.53
CA GLU A 128 1.24 -11.64 2.53
C GLU A 128 1.30 -13.16 2.78
N ASN A 129 0.84 -13.60 3.96
CA ASN A 129 0.84 -15.01 4.35
C ASN A 129 -0.53 -15.63 4.06
N ILE A 130 -0.58 -16.50 3.06
CA ILE A 130 -1.79 -17.19 2.64
C ILE A 130 -2.26 -18.21 3.71
N GLU A 131 -1.33 -18.79 4.47
CA GLU A 131 -1.67 -19.77 5.50
C GLU A 131 -2.44 -19.10 6.65
N GLU A 132 -2.01 -17.91 7.09
CA GLU A 132 -2.74 -17.12 8.09
C GLU A 132 -4.11 -16.70 7.58
N PHE A 133 -4.23 -16.34 6.30
CA PHE A 133 -5.51 -16.02 5.68
C PHE A 133 -6.46 -17.23 5.71
N ASN A 134 -6.00 -18.39 5.26
CA ASN A 134 -6.81 -19.61 5.26
C ASN A 134 -7.19 -20.03 6.70
N ASN A 135 -6.26 -19.92 7.64
CA ASN A 135 -6.51 -20.24 9.04
C ASN A 135 -7.47 -19.24 9.71
N SER A 136 -7.50 -17.99 9.27
CA SER A 136 -8.46 -17.01 9.80
C SER A 136 -9.91 -17.36 9.50
N LEU A 137 -10.16 -18.04 8.38
CA LEU A 137 -11.50 -18.52 8.01
C LEU A 137 -11.97 -19.68 8.88
N THR A 138 -11.06 -20.49 9.43
CA THR A 138 -11.39 -21.58 10.33
C THR A 138 -11.81 -21.12 11.72
N ASN A 139 -11.48 -19.88 12.09
CA ASN A 139 -11.85 -19.26 13.37
C ASN A 139 -13.24 -18.60 13.36
N ILE A 140 -13.98 -18.72 12.27
CA ILE A 140 -15.38 -18.24 12.19
C ILE A 140 -16.26 -19.28 12.87
N HIS A 141 -16.70 -19.00 14.10
CA HIS A 141 -17.55 -19.90 14.88
C HIS A 141 -19.02 -19.84 14.49
N ASP A 142 -19.51 -18.67 14.05
CA ASP A 142 -20.91 -18.48 13.67
C ASP A 142 -21.08 -17.54 12.48
N ILE A 143 -21.98 -17.91 11.57
CA ILE A 143 -22.38 -17.06 10.45
C ILE A 143 -23.89 -16.83 10.55
N ASP A 144 -24.29 -15.68 11.04
CA ASP A 144 -25.68 -15.24 11.03
C ASP A 144 -26.09 -14.81 9.61
N LYS A 145 -27.01 -15.55 9.03
CA LYS A 145 -27.68 -15.15 7.78
C LYS A 145 -28.73 -14.10 8.11
N ILE A 146 -28.41 -12.84 7.88
CA ILE A 146 -29.40 -11.75 7.89
C ILE A 146 -30.29 -11.94 6.66
N LYS A 147 -31.59 -12.18 6.89
CA LYS A 147 -32.60 -12.24 5.86
C LYS A 147 -33.02 -10.86 5.41
#